data_cf364a7d95079d63bb95c0d5c53718fc
#
_entry.id   cf364a7d95079d63bb95c0d5c53718fc
#
_cell.length_a   1.000
_cell.length_b   1.000
_cell.length_c   1.000
_cell.angle_alpha   90.00
_cell.angle_beta   90.00
_cell.angle_gamma   90.00
#
_symmetry.space_group_name_H-M   'P 1'
#
loop_
_entity.id
_entity.type
_entity.pdbx_description
1 polymer ?
#
loop_
_entity_poly.entity_id
_entity_poly.type
_entity_poly.pdbx_seq_one_letter_code
_entity_poly.pdbx_strand_id
1 'polypeptide(L)'
;MLEEIVGQTNAVATLEHAFQEGRLTGSYLFVGPDGVGKTTTAQLFAAKLCGAASPDDAVTRRVFAGTHSDVRMVEPAGKSNTISVAQLWPRSESKDHPSERAMLRDLHFEPMAGPKRVFIIREAEGLRGGNGTSGNSILKTLEEPPAYAHFILTASSTAALLPTIVSRCQVIHFGLLPASEIETVLIARHGADPDQARFLAAYSEGRIGRAISLLRSPELLAGRDELLDLADKAMRAPQIASFKLAEEFRKLAPKLKSDVGDAGGDEKERSAREPVLNALSMLAVYFRDLTALRVMGASRAVIVNADRGEQLKKSVTVYSEEALIKAMSLIFSIRQGIERNANAQLATELLFAELAALRG
;
A
#
# COMPACT_ATOMS: atom_id res chain seq x y z
N MET A 1 -10.52 -20.63 3.92
CA MET A 1 -10.87 -19.21 4.12
C MET A 1 -9.65 -18.30 3.98
N LEU A 2 -8.59 -18.51 4.75
CA LEU A 2 -7.34 -17.75 4.60
C LEU A 2 -6.55 -18.15 3.35
N GLU A 3 -6.83 -19.26 2.72
CA GLU A 3 -6.24 -19.74 1.46
C GLU A 3 -6.48 -18.78 0.28
N GLU A 4 -7.42 -17.86 0.41
CA GLU A 4 -7.65 -16.82 -0.59
C GLU A 4 -6.60 -15.70 -0.54
N ILE A 5 -5.84 -15.63 0.55
CA ILE A 5 -4.73 -14.68 0.67
C ILE A 5 -3.59 -15.15 -0.21
N VAL A 6 -3.29 -14.34 -1.21
CA VAL A 6 -2.27 -14.66 -2.21
C VAL A 6 -0.87 -14.42 -1.66
N GLY A 7 0.05 -15.34 -1.93
CA GLY A 7 1.49 -15.17 -1.75
C GLY A 7 1.99 -15.05 -0.30
N GLN A 8 1.09 -15.14 0.69
CA GLN A 8 1.45 -15.06 2.11
C GLN A 8 1.41 -16.44 2.78
N THR A 9 1.98 -17.44 2.11
CA THR A 9 1.85 -18.87 2.48
C THR A 9 2.24 -19.14 3.94
N ASN A 10 3.36 -18.58 4.41
CA ASN A 10 3.83 -18.79 5.78
C ASN A 10 2.91 -18.13 6.81
N ALA A 11 2.43 -16.92 6.54
CA ALA A 11 1.51 -16.22 7.43
C ALA A 11 0.18 -16.96 7.53
N VAL A 12 -0.38 -17.38 6.39
CA VAL A 12 -1.62 -18.15 6.32
C VAL A 12 -1.48 -19.50 7.04
N ALA A 13 -0.41 -20.26 6.76
CA ALA A 13 -0.17 -21.55 7.40
C ALA A 13 -0.06 -21.42 8.93
N THR A 14 0.64 -20.40 9.42
CA THR A 14 0.77 -20.15 10.86
C THR A 14 -0.59 -19.87 11.52
N LEU A 15 -1.43 -19.02 10.90
CA LEU A 15 -2.75 -18.68 11.42
C LEU A 15 -3.73 -19.87 11.35
N GLU A 16 -3.72 -20.62 10.25
CA GLU A 16 -4.56 -21.82 10.07
C GLU A 16 -4.19 -22.90 11.08
N HIS A 17 -2.90 -23.15 11.28
CA HIS A 17 -2.42 -24.15 12.25
C HIS A 17 -2.80 -23.75 13.69
N ALA A 18 -2.58 -22.49 14.07
CA ALA A 18 -2.99 -21.98 15.38
C ALA A 18 -4.50 -22.15 15.62
N PHE A 19 -5.32 -21.90 14.59
CA PHE A 19 -6.76 -22.05 14.69
C PHE A 19 -7.20 -23.53 14.80
N GLN A 20 -6.62 -24.42 13.98
CA GLN A 20 -6.97 -25.84 13.96
C GLN A 20 -6.59 -26.56 15.25
N GLU A 21 -5.45 -26.21 15.83
CA GLU A 21 -4.98 -26.79 17.09
C GLU A 21 -5.60 -26.15 18.34
N GLY A 22 -6.42 -25.11 18.18
CA GLY A 22 -6.98 -24.36 19.31
C GLY A 22 -5.92 -23.59 20.12
N ARG A 23 -4.73 -23.38 19.55
CA ARG A 23 -3.59 -22.69 20.19
C ARG A 23 -3.52 -21.23 19.77
N LEU A 24 -4.64 -20.53 19.90
CA LEU A 24 -4.73 -19.11 19.57
C LEU A 24 -4.02 -18.25 20.63
N THR A 25 -3.16 -17.34 20.18
CA THR A 25 -2.60 -16.31 21.06
C THR A 25 -3.59 -15.14 21.23
N GLY A 26 -3.50 -14.45 22.36
CA GLY A 26 -4.37 -13.30 22.61
C GLY A 26 -4.07 -12.12 21.70
N SER A 27 -2.80 -11.96 21.28
CA SER A 27 -2.34 -10.78 20.51
C SER A 27 -1.44 -11.18 19.36
N TYR A 28 -1.77 -10.70 18.14
CA TYR A 28 -1.01 -10.88 16.90
C TYR A 28 -0.53 -9.55 16.37
N LEU A 29 0.65 -9.54 15.76
CA LEU A 29 1.22 -8.38 15.08
C LEU A 29 1.60 -8.77 13.64
N PHE A 30 0.86 -8.27 12.66
CA PHE A 30 1.11 -8.48 11.23
C PHE A 30 2.05 -7.38 10.72
N VAL A 31 3.25 -7.77 10.32
CA VAL A 31 4.33 -6.85 9.94
C VAL A 31 4.71 -7.03 8.47
N GLY A 32 4.85 -5.94 7.74
CA GLY A 32 5.30 -5.94 6.35
C GLY A 32 4.90 -4.69 5.60
N PRO A 33 5.37 -4.51 4.36
CA PRO A 33 5.06 -3.33 3.54
C PRO A 33 3.56 -3.09 3.38
N ASP A 34 3.18 -1.85 3.07
CA ASP A 34 1.77 -1.55 2.82
C ASP A 34 1.29 -2.15 1.50
N GLY A 35 0.01 -2.52 1.45
CA GLY A 35 -0.60 -3.11 0.26
C GLY A 35 -0.28 -4.59 0.01
N VAL A 36 0.40 -5.30 0.94
CA VAL A 36 0.70 -6.75 0.82
C VAL A 36 -0.42 -7.67 1.35
N GLY A 37 -1.53 -7.10 1.86
CA GLY A 37 -2.68 -7.88 2.32
C GLY A 37 -2.83 -8.03 3.84
N LYS A 38 -2.03 -7.34 4.68
CA LYS A 38 -2.11 -7.40 6.15
C LYS A 38 -3.53 -7.19 6.69
N THR A 39 -4.16 -6.07 6.30
CA THR A 39 -5.51 -5.70 6.79
C THR A 39 -6.56 -6.68 6.31
N THR A 40 -6.51 -7.10 5.04
CA THR A 40 -7.43 -8.10 4.49
C THR A 40 -7.32 -9.43 5.24
N THR A 41 -6.09 -9.87 5.53
CA THR A 41 -5.84 -11.08 6.33
C THR A 41 -6.37 -10.92 7.76
N ALA A 42 -6.17 -9.75 8.38
CA ALA A 42 -6.70 -9.47 9.72
C ALA A 42 -8.24 -9.56 9.75
N GLN A 43 -8.91 -9.00 8.75
CA GLN A 43 -10.38 -9.06 8.64
C GLN A 43 -10.88 -10.48 8.38
N LEU A 44 -10.24 -11.24 7.47
CA LEU A 44 -10.60 -12.64 7.22
C LEU A 44 -10.35 -13.52 8.44
N PHE A 45 -9.24 -13.31 9.14
CA PHE A 45 -8.95 -14.06 10.36
C PHE A 45 -9.92 -13.69 11.48
N ALA A 46 -10.27 -12.41 11.62
CA ALA A 46 -11.31 -11.97 12.56
C ALA A 46 -12.67 -12.61 12.25
N ALA A 47 -13.07 -12.64 10.97
CA ALA A 47 -14.31 -13.30 10.56
C ALA A 47 -14.29 -14.79 10.91
N LYS A 48 -13.18 -15.49 10.68
CA LYS A 48 -12.99 -16.90 11.05
C LYS A 48 -13.09 -17.12 12.56
N LEU A 49 -12.46 -16.26 13.36
CA LEU A 49 -12.54 -16.28 14.81
C LEU A 49 -13.98 -16.03 15.31
N CYS A 50 -14.77 -15.24 14.59
CA CYS A 50 -16.18 -14.99 14.87
C CYS A 50 -17.13 -16.05 14.30
N GLY A 51 -16.62 -17.15 13.73
CA GLY A 51 -17.39 -18.31 13.29
C GLY A 51 -17.79 -18.30 11.82
N ALA A 52 -17.20 -17.43 10.96
CA ALA A 52 -17.41 -17.49 9.52
C ALA A 52 -16.90 -18.81 8.94
N ALA A 53 -17.70 -19.46 8.09
CA ALA A 53 -17.34 -20.70 7.41
C ALA A 53 -16.63 -20.46 6.07
N SER A 54 -16.89 -19.35 5.41
CA SER A 54 -16.34 -19.04 4.09
C SER A 54 -16.10 -17.53 3.91
N PRO A 55 -15.33 -17.11 2.89
CA PRO A 55 -15.14 -15.71 2.56
C PRO A 55 -16.43 -14.97 2.17
N ASP A 56 -17.40 -15.69 1.60
CA ASP A 56 -18.70 -15.14 1.18
C ASP A 56 -19.78 -15.22 2.29
N ASP A 57 -19.40 -15.62 3.50
CA ASP A 57 -20.31 -15.71 4.64
C ASP A 57 -20.87 -14.33 5.04
N ALA A 58 -22.06 -14.34 5.61
CA ALA A 58 -22.69 -13.13 6.15
C ALA A 58 -21.85 -12.47 7.27
N VAL A 59 -21.14 -13.28 8.06
CA VAL A 59 -20.20 -12.81 9.09
C VAL A 59 -19.05 -12.08 8.43
N THR A 60 -18.43 -12.67 7.40
CA THR A 60 -17.32 -12.06 6.65
C THR A 60 -17.73 -10.73 6.04
N ARG A 61 -18.88 -10.68 5.36
CA ARG A 61 -19.40 -9.42 4.77
C ARG A 61 -19.59 -8.33 5.81
N ARG A 62 -20.13 -8.66 7.00
CA ARG A 62 -20.29 -7.70 8.09
C ARG A 62 -18.98 -7.22 8.68
N VAL A 63 -17.95 -8.09 8.75
CA VAL A 63 -16.61 -7.71 9.21
C VAL A 63 -15.97 -6.72 8.22
N PHE A 64 -16.04 -7.00 6.92
CA PHE A 64 -15.50 -6.08 5.90
C PHE A 64 -16.27 -4.75 5.83
N ALA A 65 -17.57 -4.77 6.06
CA ALA A 65 -18.39 -3.56 6.15
C ALA A 65 -18.23 -2.78 7.46
N GLY A 66 -17.46 -3.30 8.45
CA GLY A 66 -17.29 -2.68 9.76
C GLY A 66 -18.55 -2.69 10.65
N THR A 67 -19.52 -3.56 10.34
CA THR A 67 -20.83 -3.63 11.02
C THR A 67 -21.01 -4.84 11.93
N HIS A 68 -19.97 -5.67 12.08
CA HIS A 68 -20.03 -6.84 12.98
C HIS A 68 -19.90 -6.41 14.44
N SER A 69 -20.84 -6.84 15.32
CA SER A 69 -20.88 -6.44 16.74
C SER A 69 -19.62 -6.80 17.53
N ASP A 70 -19.01 -7.95 17.23
CA ASP A 70 -17.86 -8.48 17.96
C ASP A 70 -16.51 -8.19 17.27
N VAL A 71 -16.50 -7.42 16.19
CA VAL A 71 -15.25 -6.95 15.55
C VAL A 71 -15.20 -5.44 15.62
N ARG A 72 -14.17 -4.92 16.26
CA ARG A 72 -13.89 -3.49 16.35
C ARG A 72 -12.59 -3.18 15.65
N MET A 73 -12.56 -2.10 14.89
CA MET A 73 -11.37 -1.65 14.19
C MET A 73 -11.09 -0.18 14.51
N VAL A 74 -9.82 0.13 14.72
CA VAL A 74 -9.32 1.50 14.90
C VAL A 74 -8.13 1.72 13.98
N GLU A 75 -8.02 2.94 13.51
CA GLU A 75 -6.91 3.41 12.68
C GLU A 75 -6.47 4.80 13.12
N PRO A 76 -5.25 5.23 12.78
CA PRO A 76 -4.78 6.58 13.06
C PRO A 76 -5.71 7.62 12.44
N ALA A 77 -5.90 8.73 13.15
CA ALA A 77 -6.76 9.83 12.72
C ALA A 77 -6.08 11.19 12.94
N GLY A 78 -6.63 12.21 12.26
CA GLY A 78 -6.18 13.60 12.37
C GLY A 78 -4.85 13.86 11.67
N LYS A 79 -4.40 15.12 11.72
CA LYS A 79 -3.18 15.58 11.03
C LYS A 79 -1.90 14.89 11.48
N SER A 80 -1.83 14.46 12.72
CA SER A 80 -0.67 13.77 13.29
C SER A 80 -0.58 12.28 12.95
N ASN A 81 -1.59 11.72 12.27
CA ASN A 81 -1.69 10.29 11.96
C ASN A 81 -1.44 9.40 13.20
N THR A 82 -2.11 9.71 14.31
CA THR A 82 -1.94 9.03 15.60
C THR A 82 -3.24 8.40 16.07
N ILE A 83 -3.11 7.34 16.87
CA ILE A 83 -4.22 6.72 17.59
C ILE A 83 -4.23 7.32 18.99
N SER A 84 -5.27 8.06 19.31
CA SER A 84 -5.42 8.68 20.63
C SER A 84 -5.94 7.69 21.68
N VAL A 85 -5.68 7.96 22.95
CA VAL A 85 -6.24 7.16 24.06
C VAL A 85 -7.79 7.18 24.03
N ALA A 86 -8.40 8.27 23.58
CA ALA A 86 -9.86 8.39 23.47
C ALA A 86 -10.47 7.49 22.39
N GLN A 87 -9.71 7.14 21.33
CA GLN A 87 -10.13 6.15 20.34
C GLN A 87 -10.07 4.71 20.89
N LEU A 88 -9.18 4.46 21.86
CA LEU A 88 -8.99 3.15 22.47
C LEU A 88 -9.94 2.93 23.64
N TRP A 89 -9.96 3.84 24.59
CA TRP A 89 -10.69 3.71 25.85
C TRP A 89 -11.83 4.70 25.97
N PRO A 90 -13.01 4.28 26.49
CA PRO A 90 -14.09 5.21 26.79
C PRO A 90 -13.64 6.20 27.88
N ARG A 91 -13.74 7.49 27.57
CA ARG A 91 -13.55 8.59 28.53
C ARG A 91 -14.84 9.38 28.61
N SER A 92 -14.99 10.17 29.69
CA SER A 92 -16.12 11.10 29.82
C SER A 92 -16.20 11.99 28.56
N GLU A 93 -17.39 12.15 28.04
CA GLU A 93 -17.77 12.71 26.75
C GLU A 93 -16.91 13.89 26.25
N SER A 94 -16.13 13.64 25.19
CA SER A 94 -15.60 14.66 24.30
C SER A 94 -16.49 14.76 23.07
N LYS A 95 -16.83 15.96 22.61
CA LYS A 95 -17.63 16.17 21.38
C LYS A 95 -17.01 15.51 20.14
N ASP A 96 -15.68 15.40 20.10
CA ASP A 96 -14.93 14.86 18.95
C ASP A 96 -14.81 13.32 18.97
N HIS A 97 -14.88 12.70 20.16
CA HIS A 97 -14.79 11.25 20.33
C HIS A 97 -15.79 10.78 21.40
N PRO A 98 -17.05 10.52 21.04
CA PRO A 98 -18.03 9.96 21.95
C PRO A 98 -17.55 8.64 22.54
N SER A 99 -17.76 8.43 23.83
CA SER A 99 -17.36 7.20 24.54
C SER A 99 -17.90 5.92 23.87
N GLU A 100 -19.00 6.04 23.14
CA GLU A 100 -19.61 4.96 22.37
C GLU A 100 -18.76 4.45 21.20
N ARG A 101 -17.83 5.26 20.69
CA ARG A 101 -16.95 4.90 19.58
C ARG A 101 -15.59 4.35 20.03
N ALA A 102 -15.29 4.35 21.32
CA ALA A 102 -14.04 3.81 21.81
C ALA A 102 -13.94 2.30 21.52
N MET A 103 -12.81 1.88 20.92
CA MET A 103 -12.61 0.51 20.46
C MET A 103 -12.77 -0.52 21.58
N LEU A 104 -12.22 -0.25 22.77
CA LEU A 104 -12.18 -1.18 23.91
C LEU A 104 -13.37 -1.02 24.89
N ARG A 105 -14.42 -0.30 24.47
CA ARG A 105 -15.63 -0.12 25.29
C ARG A 105 -16.21 -1.46 25.74
N ASP A 106 -16.28 -2.42 24.83
CA ASP A 106 -16.94 -3.68 25.05
C ASP A 106 -15.97 -4.80 25.44
N LEU A 107 -14.72 -4.46 25.83
CA LEU A 107 -13.67 -5.43 26.12
C LEU A 107 -14.05 -6.44 27.24
N HIS A 108 -14.77 -5.99 28.25
CA HIS A 108 -15.13 -6.81 29.41
C HIS A 108 -16.45 -7.56 29.25
N PHE A 109 -17.11 -7.43 28.11
CA PHE A 109 -18.34 -8.15 27.82
C PHE A 109 -18.06 -9.35 26.91
N GLU A 110 -18.72 -10.46 27.17
CA GLU A 110 -18.68 -11.62 26.29
C GLU A 110 -19.15 -11.28 24.87
N PRO A 111 -18.68 -12.02 23.85
CA PRO A 111 -19.12 -11.84 22.47
C PRO A 111 -20.65 -12.00 22.34
N MET A 112 -21.27 -11.23 21.45
CA MET A 112 -22.72 -11.24 21.24
C MET A 112 -23.19 -12.11 20.07
N ALA A 113 -22.39 -12.22 19.02
CA ALA A 113 -22.77 -12.85 17.75
C ALA A 113 -21.90 -14.03 17.36
N GLY A 114 -20.75 -14.21 18.00
CA GLY A 114 -19.81 -15.28 17.66
C GLY A 114 -19.06 -15.80 18.87
N PRO A 115 -18.17 -16.80 18.69
CA PRO A 115 -17.41 -17.40 19.81
C PRO A 115 -16.29 -16.50 20.34
N LYS A 116 -15.83 -15.51 19.55
CA LYS A 116 -14.72 -14.63 19.88
C LYS A 116 -15.05 -13.19 19.58
N ARG A 117 -14.36 -12.29 20.29
CA ARG A 117 -14.35 -10.84 20.03
C ARG A 117 -12.98 -10.44 19.52
N VAL A 118 -12.93 -9.64 18.44
CA VAL A 118 -11.68 -9.28 17.78
C VAL A 118 -11.53 -7.76 17.71
N PHE A 119 -10.35 -7.30 18.09
CA PHE A 119 -9.94 -5.90 18.03
C PHE A 119 -8.82 -5.74 17.02
N ILE A 120 -9.06 -5.00 15.93
CA ILE A 120 -8.08 -4.75 14.87
C ILE A 120 -7.54 -3.33 15.02
N ILE A 121 -6.23 -3.20 15.18
CA ILE A 121 -5.52 -1.92 15.23
C ILE A 121 -4.72 -1.80 13.94
N ARG A 122 -5.20 -0.96 13.02
CA ARG A 122 -4.49 -0.68 11.77
C ARG A 122 -3.38 0.34 12.00
N GLU A 123 -2.28 0.22 11.24
CA GLU A 123 -1.15 1.15 11.32
C GLU A 123 -0.78 1.46 12.77
N ALA A 124 -0.46 0.40 13.52
CA ALA A 124 -0.20 0.48 14.97
C ALA A 124 0.99 1.40 15.32
N GLU A 125 1.76 1.86 14.34
CA GLU A 125 2.73 2.95 14.48
C GLU A 125 2.09 4.22 15.06
N GLY A 126 0.82 4.46 14.74
CA GLY A 126 0.03 5.56 15.31
C GLY A 126 -0.08 5.54 16.83
N LEU A 127 0.17 4.40 17.47
CA LEU A 127 0.20 4.26 18.94
C LEU A 127 1.40 4.95 19.59
N ARG A 128 2.44 5.33 18.82
CA ARG A 128 3.59 6.11 19.31
C ARG A 128 3.27 7.59 19.56
N GLY A 129 2.14 8.10 19.06
CA GLY A 129 1.70 9.46 19.25
C GLY A 129 1.51 9.82 20.73
N GLY A 130 1.61 11.12 21.06
CA GLY A 130 1.46 11.60 22.43
C GLY A 130 2.50 11.02 23.41
N ASN A 131 3.76 10.95 23.02
CA ASN A 131 4.86 10.33 23.77
C ASN A 131 4.62 8.85 24.14
N GLY A 132 3.90 8.10 23.30
CA GLY A 132 3.62 6.68 23.54
C GLY A 132 2.50 6.41 24.55
N THR A 133 1.76 7.42 24.97
CA THR A 133 0.70 7.27 25.98
C THR A 133 -0.37 6.28 25.53
N SER A 134 -0.77 6.33 24.28
CA SER A 134 -1.78 5.41 23.70
C SER A 134 -1.27 3.97 23.66
N GLY A 135 -0.02 3.76 23.23
CA GLY A 135 0.61 2.45 23.23
C GLY A 135 0.73 1.87 24.65
N ASN A 136 1.15 2.67 25.60
CA ASN A 136 1.26 2.24 27.00
C ASN A 136 -0.10 1.88 27.62
N SER A 137 -1.18 2.54 27.22
CA SER A 137 -2.52 2.31 27.75
C SER A 137 -3.07 0.91 27.44
N ILE A 138 -2.59 0.24 26.38
CA ILE A 138 -3.09 -1.10 25.96
C ILE A 138 -2.16 -2.24 26.36
N LEU A 139 -0.96 -1.97 26.91
CA LEU A 139 0.04 -3.00 27.18
C LEU A 139 -0.48 -4.13 28.07
N LYS A 140 -1.19 -3.80 29.15
CA LYS A 140 -1.78 -4.80 30.06
C LYS A 140 -2.79 -5.67 29.35
N THR A 141 -3.60 -5.07 28.47
CA THR A 141 -4.63 -5.78 27.70
C THR A 141 -4.03 -6.70 26.63
N LEU A 142 -2.91 -6.29 26.03
CA LEU A 142 -2.19 -7.14 25.05
C LEU A 142 -1.48 -8.32 25.73
N GLU A 143 -1.06 -8.17 27.00
CA GLU A 143 -0.39 -9.20 27.77
C GLU A 143 -1.37 -10.25 28.28
N GLU A 144 -2.48 -9.83 28.86
CA GLU A 144 -3.51 -10.67 29.47
C GLU A 144 -4.91 -10.32 28.95
N PRO A 145 -5.20 -10.58 27.65
CA PRO A 145 -6.55 -10.35 27.13
C PRO A 145 -7.54 -11.37 27.72
N PRO A 146 -8.83 -11.00 27.85
CA PRO A 146 -9.87 -11.95 28.17
C PRO A 146 -9.84 -13.16 27.21
N ALA A 147 -10.13 -14.36 27.69
CA ALA A 147 -10.03 -15.61 26.91
C ALA A 147 -10.84 -15.63 25.61
N TYR A 148 -11.85 -14.80 25.52
CA TYR A 148 -12.68 -14.61 24.31
C TYR A 148 -12.20 -13.47 23.41
N ALA A 149 -11.24 -12.66 23.84
CA ALA A 149 -10.79 -11.49 23.10
C ALA A 149 -9.46 -11.74 22.38
N HIS A 150 -9.35 -11.31 21.13
CA HIS A 150 -8.13 -11.37 20.35
C HIS A 150 -7.80 -9.99 19.77
N PHE A 151 -6.51 -9.64 19.77
CA PHE A 151 -6.00 -8.42 19.19
C PHE A 151 -5.19 -8.72 17.94
N ILE A 152 -5.42 -7.97 16.87
CA ILE A 152 -4.66 -8.06 15.62
C ILE A 152 -4.16 -6.65 15.28
N LEU A 153 -2.85 -6.44 15.42
CA LEU A 153 -2.19 -5.19 15.07
C LEU A 153 -1.59 -5.33 13.68
N THR A 154 -1.66 -4.29 12.85
CA THR A 154 -0.91 -4.25 11.59
C THR A 154 0.13 -3.13 11.65
N ALA A 155 1.33 -3.38 11.11
CA ALA A 155 2.42 -2.41 11.07
C ALA A 155 3.28 -2.59 9.82
N SER A 156 3.97 -1.53 9.41
CA SER A 156 4.94 -1.57 8.31
C SER A 156 6.24 -2.26 8.72
N SER A 157 6.64 -2.07 9.98
CA SER A 157 7.89 -2.58 10.55
C SER A 157 7.79 -2.70 12.07
N THR A 158 8.47 -3.70 12.65
CA THR A 158 8.61 -3.80 14.12
C THR A 158 9.37 -2.61 14.72
N ALA A 159 10.33 -2.04 13.99
CA ALA A 159 11.09 -0.88 14.42
C ALA A 159 10.23 0.40 14.54
N ALA A 160 9.11 0.45 13.86
CA ALA A 160 8.16 1.56 13.95
C ALA A 160 7.28 1.51 15.21
N LEU A 161 7.31 0.42 15.99
CA LEU A 161 6.50 0.22 17.19
C LEU A 161 7.32 0.38 18.48
N LEU A 162 6.60 0.47 19.60
CA LEU A 162 7.22 0.37 20.92
C LEU A 162 7.68 -1.09 21.14
N PRO A 163 8.93 -1.34 21.59
CA PRO A 163 9.41 -2.71 21.86
C PRO A 163 8.51 -3.49 22.83
N THR A 164 7.88 -2.76 23.76
CA THR A 164 6.93 -3.32 24.74
C THR A 164 5.64 -3.85 24.11
N ILE A 165 5.20 -3.34 22.96
CA ILE A 165 4.08 -3.89 22.18
C ILE A 165 4.54 -5.15 21.44
N VAL A 166 5.70 -5.05 20.76
CA VAL A 166 6.24 -6.16 19.97
C VAL A 166 6.46 -7.41 20.82
N SER A 167 6.99 -7.25 22.05
CA SER A 167 7.27 -8.36 22.97
C SER A 167 6.01 -9.09 23.49
N ARG A 168 4.82 -8.50 23.34
CA ARG A 168 3.53 -9.05 23.81
C ARG A 168 2.67 -9.63 22.69
N CYS A 169 3.14 -9.52 21.45
CA CYS A 169 2.40 -10.01 20.29
C CYS A 169 3.14 -11.15 19.60
N GLN A 170 2.40 -12.11 19.08
CA GLN A 170 2.95 -13.06 18.11
C GLN A 170 3.15 -12.34 16.78
N VAL A 171 4.41 -12.18 16.35
CA VAL A 171 4.75 -11.49 15.11
C VAL A 171 4.55 -12.42 13.93
N ILE A 172 3.82 -11.95 12.91
CA ILE A 172 3.60 -12.65 11.63
C ILE A 172 4.06 -11.73 10.51
N HIS A 173 5.01 -12.22 9.70
CA HIS A 173 5.61 -11.43 8.64
C HIS A 173 4.86 -11.60 7.31
N PHE A 174 4.64 -10.48 6.63
CA PHE A 174 4.07 -10.38 5.30
C PHE A 174 5.13 -9.83 4.35
N GLY A 175 5.33 -10.51 3.22
CA GLY A 175 6.32 -10.14 2.21
C GLY A 175 5.71 -9.50 0.97
N LEU A 176 6.59 -8.94 0.13
CA LEU A 176 6.24 -8.54 -1.22
C LEU A 176 6.02 -9.79 -2.07
N LEU A 177 5.05 -9.75 -2.97
CA LEU A 177 4.76 -10.85 -3.89
C LEU A 177 5.58 -10.75 -5.17
N PRO A 178 5.99 -11.88 -5.78
CA PRO A 178 6.50 -11.89 -7.13
C PRO A 178 5.49 -11.30 -8.12
N ALA A 179 5.97 -10.55 -9.11
CA ALA A 179 5.10 -9.95 -10.13
C ALA A 179 4.26 -11.00 -10.87
N SER A 180 4.82 -12.20 -11.13
CA SER A 180 4.12 -13.31 -11.76
C SER A 180 2.89 -13.81 -10.97
N GLU A 181 2.97 -13.81 -9.64
CA GLU A 181 1.83 -14.18 -8.80
C GLU A 181 0.73 -13.11 -8.86
N ILE A 182 1.13 -11.83 -8.81
CA ILE A 182 0.19 -10.71 -8.93
C ILE A 182 -0.50 -10.73 -10.30
N GLU A 183 0.25 -10.91 -11.39
CA GLU A 183 -0.27 -11.04 -12.76
C GLU A 183 -1.33 -12.15 -12.84
N THR A 184 -1.00 -13.33 -12.32
CA THR A 184 -1.92 -14.48 -12.29
C THR A 184 -3.22 -14.15 -11.56
N VAL A 185 -3.15 -13.47 -10.43
CA VAL A 185 -4.33 -13.09 -9.64
C VAL A 185 -5.18 -12.04 -10.34
N LEU A 186 -4.55 -11.03 -10.94
CA LEU A 186 -5.27 -9.99 -11.68
C LEU A 186 -6.07 -10.59 -12.85
N ILE A 187 -5.48 -11.54 -13.58
CA ILE A 187 -6.17 -12.22 -14.68
C ILE A 187 -7.27 -13.15 -14.15
N ALA A 188 -6.90 -14.06 -13.23
CA ALA A 188 -7.81 -15.14 -12.82
C ALA A 188 -8.99 -14.66 -11.95
N ARG A 189 -8.76 -13.67 -11.07
CA ARG A 189 -9.76 -13.22 -10.08
C ARG A 189 -10.42 -11.90 -10.42
N HIS A 190 -9.74 -11.06 -11.20
CA HIS A 190 -10.24 -9.71 -11.52
C HIS A 190 -10.51 -9.50 -13.01
N GLY A 191 -10.27 -10.52 -13.87
CA GLY A 191 -10.57 -10.47 -15.30
C GLY A 191 -9.75 -9.42 -16.06
N ALA A 192 -8.55 -9.09 -15.57
CA ALA A 192 -7.68 -8.12 -16.21
C ALA A 192 -7.17 -8.67 -17.56
N ASP A 193 -6.99 -7.77 -18.53
CA ASP A 193 -6.28 -8.10 -19.76
C ASP A 193 -4.82 -8.51 -19.43
N PRO A 194 -4.24 -9.52 -20.12
CA PRO A 194 -2.88 -10.01 -19.80
C PRO A 194 -1.79 -8.94 -19.86
N ASP A 195 -1.81 -8.04 -20.84
CA ASP A 195 -0.80 -6.99 -20.96
C ASP A 195 -0.97 -5.93 -19.87
N GLN A 196 -2.23 -5.58 -19.55
CA GLN A 196 -2.57 -4.73 -18.43
C GLN A 196 -2.15 -5.35 -17.08
N ALA A 197 -2.43 -6.64 -16.87
CA ALA A 197 -2.07 -7.36 -15.67
C ALA A 197 -0.56 -7.39 -15.46
N ARG A 198 0.21 -7.65 -16.51
CA ARG A 198 1.68 -7.64 -16.49
C ARG A 198 2.23 -6.27 -16.10
N PHE A 199 1.71 -5.19 -16.70
CA PHE A 199 2.10 -3.84 -16.35
C PHE A 199 1.79 -3.54 -14.87
N LEU A 200 0.55 -3.79 -14.42
CA LEU A 200 0.14 -3.49 -13.05
C LEU A 200 0.89 -4.32 -12.02
N ALA A 201 1.18 -5.59 -12.31
CA ALA A 201 1.95 -6.47 -11.45
C ALA A 201 3.37 -5.94 -11.22
N ALA A 202 4.04 -5.53 -12.28
CA ALA A 202 5.39 -4.98 -12.18
C ALA A 202 5.39 -3.58 -11.52
N TYR A 203 4.41 -2.75 -11.87
CA TYR A 203 4.27 -1.40 -11.33
C TYR A 203 3.90 -1.37 -9.84
N SER A 204 3.20 -2.39 -9.35
CA SER A 204 2.81 -2.51 -7.95
C SER A 204 3.97 -2.84 -7.01
N GLU A 205 5.15 -3.17 -7.53
CA GLU A 205 6.36 -3.49 -6.74
C GLU A 205 6.11 -4.59 -5.68
N GLY A 206 5.34 -5.61 -6.03
CA GLY A 206 5.03 -6.73 -5.13
C GLY A 206 3.85 -6.49 -4.17
N ARG A 207 3.13 -5.38 -4.31
CA ARG A 207 2.02 -4.98 -3.44
C ARG A 207 0.68 -5.26 -4.11
N ILE A 208 0.10 -6.44 -3.86
CA ILE A 208 -1.14 -6.90 -4.50
C ILE A 208 -2.30 -5.92 -4.33
N GLY A 209 -2.45 -5.32 -3.14
CA GLY A 209 -3.51 -4.34 -2.88
C GLY A 209 -3.36 -3.09 -3.77
N ARG A 210 -2.12 -2.64 -4.03
CA ARG A 210 -1.84 -1.56 -4.97
C ARG A 210 -2.21 -1.96 -6.40
N ALA A 211 -1.87 -3.16 -6.83
CA ALA A 211 -2.22 -3.65 -8.16
C ALA A 211 -3.73 -3.69 -8.40
N ILE A 212 -4.50 -4.19 -7.43
CA ILE A 212 -5.97 -4.25 -7.50
C ILE A 212 -6.59 -2.84 -7.53
N SER A 213 -6.08 -1.91 -6.71
CA SER A 213 -6.56 -0.53 -6.69
C SER A 213 -6.31 0.17 -8.04
N LEU A 214 -5.11 0.00 -8.60
CA LEU A 214 -4.77 0.55 -9.91
C LEU A 214 -5.63 -0.03 -11.04
N LEU A 215 -5.96 -1.32 -10.99
CA LEU A 215 -6.84 -1.96 -11.96
C LEU A 215 -8.25 -1.34 -11.98
N ARG A 216 -8.70 -0.86 -10.83
CA ARG A 216 -10.02 -0.22 -10.69
C ARG A 216 -10.05 1.25 -11.12
N SER A 217 -8.90 1.82 -11.52
CA SER A 217 -8.74 3.23 -11.88
C SER A 217 -8.43 3.38 -13.37
N PRO A 218 -9.43 3.35 -14.27
CA PRO A 218 -9.21 3.41 -15.73
C PRO A 218 -8.56 4.73 -16.17
N GLU A 219 -8.80 5.83 -15.46
CA GLU A 219 -8.19 7.13 -15.72
C GLU A 219 -6.66 7.12 -15.56
N LEU A 220 -6.17 6.27 -14.66
CA LEU A 220 -4.74 6.09 -14.44
C LEU A 220 -4.04 5.47 -15.67
N LEU A 221 -4.67 4.49 -16.31
CA LEU A 221 -4.12 3.85 -17.51
C LEU A 221 -4.10 4.80 -18.70
N ALA A 222 -5.16 5.59 -18.88
CA ALA A 222 -5.20 6.62 -19.91
C ALA A 222 -4.15 7.71 -19.66
N GLY A 223 -3.99 8.17 -18.42
CA GLY A 223 -2.98 9.14 -18.03
C GLY A 223 -1.54 8.62 -18.17
N ARG A 224 -1.32 7.30 -18.02
CA ARG A 224 -0.03 6.65 -18.28
C ARG A 224 0.43 6.89 -19.72
N ASP A 225 -0.43 6.67 -20.69
CA ASP A 225 -0.06 6.83 -22.10
C ASP A 225 0.35 8.26 -22.43
N GLU A 226 -0.41 9.26 -21.95
CA GLU A 226 -0.04 10.67 -22.05
C GLU A 226 1.33 10.96 -21.38
N LEU A 227 1.60 10.32 -20.23
CA LEU A 227 2.86 10.47 -19.49
C LEU A 227 4.06 9.91 -20.26
N LEU A 228 3.92 8.71 -20.84
CA LEU A 228 5.00 8.10 -21.60
C LEU A 228 5.32 8.86 -22.89
N ASP A 229 4.30 9.41 -23.55
CA ASP A 229 4.48 10.31 -24.69
C ASP A 229 5.19 11.62 -24.28
N LEU A 230 4.88 12.14 -23.09
CA LEU A 230 5.56 13.31 -22.54
C LEU A 230 7.03 13.04 -22.25
N ALA A 231 7.36 11.85 -21.73
CA ALA A 231 8.74 11.44 -21.49
C ALA A 231 9.55 11.36 -22.80
N ASP A 232 8.97 10.77 -23.84
CA ASP A 232 9.60 10.72 -25.17
C ASP A 232 9.82 12.12 -25.76
N LYS A 233 8.87 13.03 -25.58
CA LYS A 233 9.01 14.41 -25.97
C LYS A 233 10.15 15.10 -25.20
N ALA A 234 10.24 14.88 -23.90
CA ALA A 234 11.24 15.50 -23.04
C ALA A 234 12.67 15.17 -23.49
N MET A 235 12.92 13.91 -23.80
CA MET A 235 14.24 13.44 -24.25
C MET A 235 14.62 13.95 -25.66
N ARG A 236 13.65 14.42 -26.45
CA ARG A 236 13.87 14.93 -27.82
C ARG A 236 13.80 16.46 -27.89
N ALA A 237 13.22 17.09 -26.89
CA ALA A 237 12.98 18.53 -26.88
C ALA A 237 14.27 19.33 -26.64
N PRO A 238 14.35 20.55 -27.15
CA PRO A 238 15.41 21.45 -26.75
C PRO A 238 15.24 21.87 -25.30
N GLN A 239 16.35 22.16 -24.61
CA GLN A 239 16.35 22.46 -23.17
C GLN A 239 15.39 23.63 -22.80
N ILE A 240 15.19 24.59 -23.69
CA ILE A 240 14.23 25.68 -23.45
C ILE A 240 12.78 25.23 -23.28
N ALA A 241 12.43 24.06 -23.81
CA ALA A 241 11.09 23.49 -23.68
C ALA A 241 10.85 22.77 -22.32
N SER A 242 11.90 22.54 -21.55
CA SER A 242 11.84 21.73 -20.30
C SER A 242 10.82 22.27 -19.29
N PHE A 243 10.74 23.57 -19.09
CA PHE A 243 9.77 24.20 -18.17
C PHE A 243 8.32 23.96 -18.60
N LYS A 244 8.04 24.02 -19.90
CA LYS A 244 6.71 23.77 -20.44
C LYS A 244 6.33 22.28 -20.24
N LEU A 245 7.27 21.37 -20.49
CA LEU A 245 7.07 19.92 -20.29
C LEU A 245 6.88 19.58 -18.80
N ALA A 246 7.61 20.23 -17.90
CA ALA A 246 7.41 20.10 -16.47
C ALA A 246 6.01 20.60 -16.03
N GLU A 247 5.51 21.66 -16.65
CA GLU A 247 4.14 22.15 -16.41
C GLU A 247 3.09 21.15 -16.94
N GLU A 248 3.27 20.59 -18.14
CA GLU A 248 2.42 19.55 -18.70
C GLU A 248 2.39 18.31 -17.80
N PHE A 249 3.54 17.88 -17.29
CA PHE A 249 3.64 16.79 -16.34
C PHE A 249 2.84 17.07 -15.05
N ARG A 250 2.96 18.26 -14.47
CA ARG A 250 2.21 18.62 -13.26
C ARG A 250 0.70 18.68 -13.48
N LYS A 251 0.25 19.05 -14.68
CA LYS A 251 -1.18 19.02 -15.06
C LYS A 251 -1.68 17.61 -15.27
N LEU A 252 -0.82 16.71 -15.70
CA LEU A 252 -1.15 15.29 -15.93
C LEU A 252 -1.12 14.49 -14.63
N ALA A 253 -0.18 14.76 -13.73
CA ALA A 253 0.01 13.99 -12.50
C ALA A 253 -1.28 13.74 -11.68
N PRO A 254 -2.21 14.70 -11.49
CA PRO A 254 -3.47 14.46 -10.78
C PRO A 254 -4.36 13.36 -11.39
N LYS A 255 -4.28 13.09 -12.70
CA LYS A 255 -4.98 11.99 -13.37
C LYS A 255 -4.41 10.61 -12.98
N LEU A 256 -3.18 10.59 -12.44
CA LEU A 256 -2.46 9.39 -12.04
C LEU A 256 -2.63 9.08 -10.53
N LYS A 257 -3.64 9.65 -9.92
CA LYS A 257 -4.01 9.35 -8.53
C LYS A 257 -4.58 7.93 -8.48
N SER A 258 -4.04 7.10 -7.59
CA SER A 258 -4.64 5.81 -7.28
C SER A 258 -5.67 6.01 -6.16
N ASP A 259 -6.85 5.43 -6.29
CA ASP A 259 -7.85 5.36 -5.22
C ASP A 259 -7.40 4.34 -4.13
N VAL A 260 -6.17 4.44 -3.67
CA VAL A 260 -5.68 3.62 -2.57
C VAL A 260 -6.11 4.27 -1.27
N GLY A 261 -7.23 3.80 -0.76
CA GLY A 261 -7.67 3.82 0.63
C GLY A 261 -7.62 5.17 1.35
N ASP A 262 -8.75 5.57 1.88
CA ASP A 262 -8.88 6.54 2.97
C ASP A 262 -7.88 6.27 4.09
N ALA A 263 -6.67 6.78 3.98
CA ALA A 263 -5.77 6.98 5.10
C ALA A 263 -6.03 8.39 5.62
N GLY A 264 -6.81 8.50 6.66
CA GLY A 264 -7.07 9.75 7.34
C GLY A 264 -5.76 10.38 7.84
N GLY A 265 -5.58 11.66 7.55
CA GLY A 265 -4.49 12.48 8.08
C GLY A 265 -3.68 13.19 7.00
N ASP A 266 -3.63 14.53 7.08
CA ASP A 266 -2.97 15.48 6.15
C ASP A 266 -3.26 15.23 4.65
N GLU A 267 -4.55 15.03 4.34
CA GLU A 267 -5.06 14.71 3.01
C GLU A 267 -4.61 15.68 1.91
N LYS A 268 -4.45 16.98 2.21
CA LYS A 268 -4.08 17.96 1.18
C LYS A 268 -2.63 17.87 0.73
N GLU A 269 -1.67 17.67 1.62
CA GLU A 269 -0.24 17.61 1.24
C GLU A 269 0.19 16.23 0.75
N ARG A 270 -0.27 15.14 1.37
CA ARG A 270 -0.06 13.78 0.86
C ARG A 270 -0.80 13.57 -0.46
N SER A 271 -2.05 14.02 -0.54
CA SER A 271 -2.87 13.98 -1.76
C SER A 271 -2.26 14.75 -2.94
N ALA A 272 -1.45 15.78 -2.70
CA ALA A 272 -0.78 16.52 -3.76
C ALA A 272 0.54 15.86 -4.24
N ARG A 273 1.24 15.09 -3.39
CA ARG A 273 2.54 14.45 -3.71
C ARG A 273 2.38 13.07 -4.32
N GLU A 274 1.41 12.30 -3.85
CA GLU A 274 1.17 10.93 -4.30
C GLU A 274 1.02 10.80 -5.83
N PRO A 275 0.25 11.64 -6.52
CA PRO A 275 0.14 11.58 -7.96
C PRO A 275 1.49 11.80 -8.67
N VAL A 276 2.33 12.70 -8.16
CA VAL A 276 3.67 12.94 -8.71
C VAL A 276 4.58 11.74 -8.49
N LEU A 277 4.53 11.11 -7.31
CA LEU A 277 5.30 9.90 -7.02
C LEU A 277 4.84 8.71 -7.88
N ASN A 278 3.54 8.59 -8.13
CA ASN A 278 2.99 7.59 -9.04
C ASN A 278 3.49 7.80 -10.47
N ALA A 279 3.44 9.05 -10.96
CA ALA A 279 3.96 9.40 -12.28
C ALA A 279 5.46 9.08 -12.40
N LEU A 280 6.27 9.43 -11.41
CA LEU A 280 7.70 9.12 -11.38
C LEU A 280 7.97 7.61 -11.38
N SER A 281 7.16 6.82 -10.68
CA SER A 281 7.27 5.36 -10.70
C SER A 281 6.95 4.77 -12.07
N MET A 282 5.95 5.32 -12.78
CA MET A 282 5.64 4.92 -14.16
C MET A 282 6.78 5.25 -15.12
N LEU A 283 7.37 6.45 -14.99
CA LEU A 283 8.56 6.83 -15.76
C LEU A 283 9.75 5.92 -15.49
N ALA A 284 9.97 5.52 -14.22
CA ALA A 284 11.04 4.59 -13.88
C ALA A 284 10.87 3.24 -14.58
N VAL A 285 9.66 2.69 -14.63
CA VAL A 285 9.35 1.46 -15.37
C VAL A 285 9.58 1.64 -16.87
N TYR A 286 9.19 2.77 -17.44
CA TYR A 286 9.37 3.08 -18.85
C TYR A 286 10.88 3.16 -19.24
N PHE A 287 11.67 3.91 -18.49
CA PHE A 287 13.12 4.01 -18.73
C PHE A 287 13.84 2.69 -18.45
N ARG A 288 13.35 1.87 -17.50
CA ARG A 288 13.83 0.51 -17.30
C ARG A 288 13.64 -0.33 -18.55
N ASP A 289 12.46 -0.26 -19.18
CA ASP A 289 12.16 -1.03 -20.39
C ASP A 289 13.05 -0.59 -21.57
N LEU A 290 13.25 0.73 -21.74
CA LEU A 290 14.19 1.25 -22.73
C LEU A 290 15.63 0.76 -22.49
N THR A 291 16.07 0.78 -21.22
CA THR A 291 17.41 0.30 -20.84
C THR A 291 17.54 -1.20 -21.09
N ALA A 292 16.54 -1.99 -20.73
CA ALA A 292 16.53 -3.44 -20.99
C ALA A 292 16.60 -3.75 -22.48
N LEU A 293 15.83 -3.04 -23.30
CA LEU A 293 15.88 -3.19 -24.77
C LEU A 293 17.25 -2.80 -25.34
N ARG A 294 17.87 -1.73 -24.82
CA ARG A 294 19.17 -1.26 -25.28
C ARG A 294 20.28 -2.24 -24.96
N VAL A 295 20.30 -2.77 -23.74
CA VAL A 295 21.38 -3.63 -23.23
C VAL A 295 21.20 -5.09 -23.68
N MET A 296 19.98 -5.62 -23.58
CA MET A 296 19.72 -7.06 -23.82
C MET A 296 19.23 -7.35 -25.24
N GLY A 297 18.80 -6.34 -25.99
CA GLY A 297 18.18 -6.49 -27.31
C GLY A 297 16.71 -6.97 -27.21
N ALA A 298 15.96 -6.73 -28.29
CA ALA A 298 14.52 -6.98 -28.35
C ALA A 298 14.11 -8.46 -28.14
N SER A 299 15.02 -9.40 -28.42
CA SER A 299 14.74 -10.84 -28.27
C SER A 299 14.88 -11.38 -26.85
N ARG A 300 15.59 -10.67 -25.97
CA ARG A 300 15.88 -11.11 -24.58
C ARG A 300 15.32 -10.19 -23.52
N ALA A 301 14.96 -8.96 -23.87
CA ALA A 301 14.43 -7.99 -22.92
C ALA A 301 13.03 -8.38 -22.45
N VAL A 302 12.83 -8.46 -21.14
CA VAL A 302 11.51 -8.59 -20.54
C VAL A 302 10.94 -7.20 -20.34
N ILE A 303 9.96 -6.82 -21.18
CA ILE A 303 9.33 -5.50 -21.21
C ILE A 303 8.04 -5.54 -20.40
N VAL A 304 7.86 -4.55 -19.53
CA VAL A 304 6.63 -4.37 -18.75
C VAL A 304 5.57 -3.64 -19.56
N ASN A 305 5.95 -2.61 -20.32
CA ASN A 305 5.07 -1.88 -21.22
C ASN A 305 4.96 -2.61 -22.59
N ALA A 306 4.53 -3.88 -22.59
CA ALA A 306 4.47 -4.72 -23.76
C ALA A 306 3.49 -4.18 -24.83
N ASP A 307 2.39 -3.57 -24.38
CA ASP A 307 1.39 -2.87 -25.20
C ASP A 307 2.00 -1.74 -26.06
N ARG A 308 3.12 -1.15 -25.62
CA ARG A 308 3.87 -0.11 -26.34
C ARG A 308 5.18 -0.63 -26.97
N GLY A 309 5.33 -1.92 -27.14
CA GLY A 309 6.58 -2.55 -27.59
C GLY A 309 7.18 -1.97 -28.88
N GLU A 310 6.36 -1.69 -29.89
CA GLU A 310 6.82 -1.09 -31.15
C GLU A 310 7.31 0.38 -30.96
N GLN A 311 6.66 1.14 -30.09
CA GLN A 311 7.08 2.50 -29.78
C GLN A 311 8.40 2.52 -28.99
N LEU A 312 8.54 1.62 -27.99
CA LEU A 312 9.78 1.44 -27.24
C LEU A 312 10.97 1.07 -28.15
N LYS A 313 10.76 0.18 -29.13
CA LYS A 313 11.80 -0.18 -30.12
C LYS A 313 12.23 1.01 -30.97
N LYS A 314 11.33 1.93 -31.31
CA LYS A 314 11.67 3.17 -32.01
C LYS A 314 12.41 4.15 -31.11
N SER A 315 11.96 4.30 -29.87
CA SER A 315 12.57 5.23 -28.92
C SER A 315 13.98 4.80 -28.50
N VAL A 316 14.21 3.51 -28.29
CA VAL A 316 15.53 2.99 -27.86
C VAL A 316 16.67 3.28 -28.84
N THR A 317 16.38 3.43 -30.13
CA THR A 317 17.40 3.73 -31.14
C THR A 317 17.97 5.14 -31.03
N VAL A 318 17.22 6.04 -30.40
CA VAL A 318 17.58 7.47 -30.28
C VAL A 318 18.47 7.73 -29.07
N TYR A 319 18.43 6.85 -28.05
CA TYR A 319 19.10 7.12 -26.78
C TYR A 319 20.33 6.25 -26.59
N SER A 320 21.41 6.84 -26.05
CA SER A 320 22.58 6.08 -25.61
C SER A 320 22.28 5.32 -24.31
N GLU A 321 23.04 4.25 -24.06
CA GLU A 321 22.93 3.49 -22.81
C GLU A 321 23.19 4.39 -21.60
N GLU A 322 24.22 5.25 -21.68
CA GLU A 322 24.56 6.20 -20.61
C GLU A 322 23.42 7.17 -20.31
N ALA A 323 22.74 7.68 -21.34
CA ALA A 323 21.60 8.60 -21.19
C ALA A 323 20.46 7.92 -20.46
N LEU A 324 20.13 6.67 -20.79
CA LEU A 324 19.07 5.90 -20.15
C LEU A 324 19.39 5.60 -18.67
N ILE A 325 20.63 5.21 -18.35
CA ILE A 325 21.07 4.97 -16.97
C ILE A 325 21.01 6.26 -16.15
N LYS A 326 21.46 7.38 -16.71
CA LYS A 326 21.38 8.70 -16.06
C LYS A 326 19.93 9.11 -15.82
N ALA A 327 19.02 8.93 -16.79
CA ALA A 327 17.60 9.21 -16.65
C ALA A 327 16.98 8.41 -15.50
N MET A 328 17.25 7.12 -15.41
CA MET A 328 16.78 6.29 -14.29
C MET A 328 17.31 6.78 -12.95
N SER A 329 18.60 7.03 -12.83
CA SER A 329 19.23 7.50 -11.60
C SER A 329 18.63 8.86 -11.16
N LEU A 330 18.36 9.74 -12.12
CA LEU A 330 17.71 11.03 -11.88
C LEU A 330 16.29 10.87 -11.35
N ILE A 331 15.48 10.01 -11.99
CA ILE A 331 14.10 9.74 -11.54
C ILE A 331 14.08 9.22 -10.11
N PHE A 332 14.96 8.27 -9.75
CA PHE A 332 15.08 7.76 -8.39
C PHE A 332 15.49 8.84 -7.39
N SER A 333 16.45 9.69 -7.74
CA SER A 333 16.88 10.82 -6.90
C SER A 333 15.76 11.82 -6.64
N ILE A 334 15.04 12.20 -7.69
CA ILE A 334 13.90 13.12 -7.60
C ILE A 334 12.78 12.52 -6.76
N ARG A 335 12.43 11.25 -6.97
CA ARG A 335 11.45 10.52 -6.16
C ARG A 335 11.83 10.54 -4.68
N GLN A 336 13.06 10.17 -4.35
CA GLN A 336 13.54 10.17 -2.98
C GLN A 336 13.54 11.58 -2.35
N GLY A 337 13.86 12.62 -3.13
CA GLY A 337 13.76 14.01 -2.70
C GLY A 337 12.33 14.39 -2.32
N ILE A 338 11.34 14.05 -3.15
CA ILE A 338 9.92 14.35 -2.90
C ILE A 338 9.39 13.55 -1.67
N GLU A 339 9.79 12.28 -1.51
CA GLU A 339 9.47 11.47 -0.34
C GLU A 339 10.02 12.11 0.96
N ARG A 340 11.18 12.81 0.86
CA ARG A 340 11.80 13.56 1.96
C ARG A 340 11.36 15.03 2.05
N ASN A 341 10.19 15.36 1.50
CA ASN A 341 9.58 16.68 1.52
C ASN A 341 10.24 17.76 0.65
N ALA A 342 11.00 17.41 -0.40
CA ALA A 342 11.42 18.39 -1.39
C ALA A 342 10.21 19.03 -2.12
N ASN A 343 10.38 20.26 -2.58
CA ASN A 343 9.36 20.93 -3.36
C ASN A 343 9.13 20.22 -4.70
N ALA A 344 7.94 19.64 -4.89
CA ALA A 344 7.61 18.84 -6.05
C ALA A 344 7.68 19.63 -7.37
N GLN A 345 7.40 20.94 -7.34
CA GLN A 345 7.50 21.78 -8.53
C GLN A 345 8.96 21.93 -8.99
N LEU A 346 9.84 22.33 -8.10
CA LEU A 346 11.27 22.49 -8.41
C LEU A 346 11.91 21.15 -8.79
N ALA A 347 11.54 20.07 -8.11
CA ALA A 347 12.03 18.74 -8.41
C ALA A 347 11.62 18.26 -9.81
N THR A 348 10.39 18.52 -10.24
CA THR A 348 9.93 18.19 -11.59
C THR A 348 10.54 19.07 -12.66
N GLU A 349 10.74 20.37 -12.40
CA GLU A 349 11.45 21.28 -13.32
C GLU A 349 12.90 20.83 -13.53
N LEU A 350 13.60 20.45 -12.46
CA LEU A 350 14.94 19.86 -12.53
C LEU A 350 14.94 18.56 -13.35
N LEU A 351 13.97 17.65 -13.10
CA LEU A 351 13.86 16.40 -13.86
C LEU A 351 13.80 16.66 -15.37
N PHE A 352 12.90 17.53 -15.82
CA PHE A 352 12.72 17.77 -17.24
C PHE A 352 13.88 18.56 -17.88
N ALA A 353 14.52 19.45 -17.11
CA ALA A 353 15.73 20.15 -17.56
C ALA A 353 16.89 19.17 -17.80
N GLU A 354 17.11 18.27 -16.86
CA GLU A 354 18.17 17.26 -16.96
C GLU A 354 17.87 16.20 -18.04
N LEU A 355 16.61 15.72 -18.16
CA LEU A 355 16.22 14.80 -19.23
C LEU A 355 16.47 15.41 -20.62
N ALA A 356 16.19 16.69 -20.82
CA ALA A 356 16.48 17.40 -22.06
C ALA A 356 17.99 17.57 -22.33
N ALA A 357 18.81 17.61 -21.26
CA ALA A 357 20.26 17.69 -21.35
C ALA A 357 20.94 16.33 -21.70
N LEU A 358 20.24 15.20 -21.47
CA LEU A 358 20.73 13.86 -21.81
C LEU A 358 20.69 13.54 -23.32
N ARG A 359 20.27 14.49 -24.12
CA ARG A 359 20.29 14.39 -25.58
C ARG A 359 21.74 14.24 -26.03
N GLY A 360 22.09 13.04 -26.46
CA GLY A 360 23.38 12.73 -27.07
C GLY A 360 23.42 13.10 -28.55
#